data_676454cdc54d93175141462c0edac16f
#
_entry.id   676454cdc54d93175141462c0edac16f
#
_cell.length_a   1.000
_cell.length_b   1.000
_cell.length_c   1.000
_cell.angle_alpha   90.00
_cell.angle_beta   90.00
_cell.angle_gamma   90.00
#
_symmetry.space_group_name_H-M   'P 1'
#
loop_
_entity.id
_entity.type
_entity.pdbx_description
1 polymer ?
#
loop_
_entity_poly.entity_id
_entity_poly.type
_entity_poly.pdbx_seq_one_letter_code
_entity_poly.pdbx_strand_id
1 'polypeptide(L)'
;MSLSFNDFQKQDIKFDITKLREACTKVLNLKGFDTSLGIPHFAGISLNQIPGDPESIKGNNVRGVFWTKPSSDGKEVSRDKMIEEEKYTQFIDEYKDTYFKTVYEELSKKYKLGRVRLLLKEPRSTLSWHRDPEPRLHIPIITNPGCIMVIDNVAKHMPADGSVWILSLIHISEPTRPRSI
;
A
#
# COMPACT_ATOMS: atom_id res chain seq x y z
N MET A 1 8.08 24.77 17.50
CA MET A 1 8.79 24.39 16.26
C MET A 1 7.94 23.35 15.56
N SER A 2 7.27 23.71 14.47
CA SER A 2 6.56 22.76 13.61
C SER A 2 7.61 21.95 12.88
N LEU A 3 7.71 20.66 13.16
CA LEU A 3 8.45 19.74 12.30
C LEU A 3 7.65 19.63 11.00
N SER A 4 8.07 20.30 9.95
CA SER A 4 7.58 20.05 8.61
C SER A 4 8.09 18.67 8.19
N PHE A 5 7.32 17.63 8.47
CA PHE A 5 7.56 16.33 7.86
C PHE A 5 7.34 16.51 6.36
N ASN A 6 8.38 16.26 5.59
CA ASN A 6 8.26 16.17 4.15
C ASN A 6 7.32 15.00 3.84
N ASP A 7 6.18 15.26 3.25
CA ASP A 7 5.10 14.27 3.02
C ASP A 7 5.56 13.08 2.16
N PHE A 8 6.62 13.27 1.40
CA PHE A 8 7.25 12.25 0.56
C PHE A 8 8.73 12.14 0.90
N GLN A 9 9.10 11.16 1.70
CA GLN A 9 10.48 10.94 2.10
C GLN A 9 11.10 9.77 1.34
N LYS A 10 11.97 10.07 0.37
CA LYS A 10 12.77 9.05 -0.30
C LYS A 10 13.82 8.51 0.68
N GLN A 11 13.90 7.19 0.80
CA GLN A 11 14.85 6.53 1.69
C GLN A 11 16.15 6.20 0.97
N ASP A 12 17.24 6.01 1.74
CA ASP A 12 18.57 5.62 1.21
C ASP A 12 18.65 4.13 0.84
N ILE A 13 17.50 3.43 0.82
CA ILE A 13 17.40 2.04 0.40
C ILE A 13 16.85 2.02 -1.02
N LYS A 14 17.46 1.21 -1.87
CA LYS A 14 17.02 0.99 -3.24
C LYS A 14 17.10 -0.50 -3.58
N PHE A 15 16.05 -1.02 -4.19
CA PHE A 15 15.95 -2.41 -4.64
C PHE A 15 16.08 -2.53 -6.16
N ASP A 16 16.46 -3.71 -6.64
CA ASP A 16 16.53 -4.01 -8.07
C ASP A 16 15.12 -4.06 -8.66
N ILE A 17 14.81 -3.10 -9.51
CA ILE A 17 13.47 -2.98 -10.13
C ILE A 17 13.15 -4.15 -11.07
N THR A 18 14.15 -4.74 -11.71
CA THR A 18 13.95 -5.90 -12.59
C THR A 18 13.52 -7.11 -11.77
N LYS A 19 14.23 -7.39 -10.67
CA LYS A 19 13.88 -8.47 -9.74
C LYS A 19 12.53 -8.24 -9.07
N LEU A 20 12.17 -6.98 -8.76
CA LEU A 20 10.83 -6.66 -8.23
C LEU A 20 9.73 -7.00 -9.24
N ARG A 21 9.93 -6.69 -10.53
CA ARG A 21 8.97 -7.02 -11.59
C ARG A 21 8.85 -8.53 -11.80
N GLU A 22 9.96 -9.24 -11.80
CA GLU A 22 9.98 -10.70 -11.86
C GLU A 22 9.24 -11.34 -10.68
N ALA A 23 9.49 -10.86 -9.45
CA ALA A 23 8.78 -11.30 -8.26
C ALA A 23 7.29 -11.00 -8.34
N CYS A 24 6.90 -9.83 -8.85
CA CYS A 24 5.51 -9.48 -9.08
C CYS A 24 4.84 -10.47 -10.04
N THR A 25 5.47 -10.78 -11.17
CA THR A 25 4.97 -11.77 -12.12
C THR A 25 4.83 -13.15 -11.51
N LYS A 26 5.82 -13.60 -10.72
CA LYS A 26 5.75 -14.90 -10.02
C LYS A 26 4.56 -14.96 -9.06
N VAL A 27 4.39 -13.94 -8.23
CA VAL A 27 3.27 -13.89 -7.27
C VAL A 27 1.93 -13.87 -8.00
N LEU A 28 1.80 -13.11 -9.09
CA LEU A 28 0.57 -13.05 -9.89
C LEU A 28 0.23 -14.38 -10.57
N ASN A 29 1.23 -15.15 -10.97
CA ASN A 29 1.03 -16.48 -11.56
C ASN A 29 0.62 -17.53 -10.50
N LEU A 30 1.09 -17.39 -9.26
CA LEU A 30 0.69 -18.25 -8.15
C LEU A 30 -0.72 -17.92 -7.66
N LYS A 31 -1.00 -16.64 -7.50
CA LYS A 31 -2.26 -16.16 -6.97
C LYS A 31 -2.61 -14.83 -7.62
N GLY A 32 -3.61 -14.81 -8.47
CA GLY A 32 -4.12 -13.57 -9.06
C GLY A 32 -4.54 -12.54 -8.00
N PHE A 33 -4.68 -11.29 -8.41
CA PHE A 33 -5.24 -10.26 -7.53
C PHE A 33 -6.64 -10.63 -7.06
N ASP A 34 -6.88 -10.47 -5.77
CA ASP A 34 -8.22 -10.59 -5.19
C ASP A 34 -9.03 -9.35 -5.56
N THR A 35 -9.97 -9.53 -6.48
CA THR A 35 -10.90 -8.49 -6.93
C THR A 35 -12.25 -8.56 -6.21
N SER A 36 -12.46 -9.56 -5.36
CA SER A 36 -13.71 -9.76 -4.61
C SER A 36 -13.95 -8.72 -3.50
N LEU A 37 -12.97 -7.84 -3.28
CA LEU A 37 -13.00 -6.81 -2.25
C LEU A 37 -14.06 -5.74 -2.43
N GLY A 38 -14.78 -5.75 -3.56
CA GLY A 38 -15.90 -4.84 -3.81
C GLY A 38 -15.53 -3.36 -3.98
N ILE A 39 -14.23 -3.05 -4.08
CA ILE A 39 -13.78 -1.71 -4.49
C ILE A 39 -13.48 -1.75 -5.98
N PRO A 40 -14.17 -0.96 -6.79
CA PRO A 40 -13.81 -0.81 -8.19
C PRO A 40 -12.35 -0.36 -8.33
N HIS A 41 -11.64 -0.96 -9.27
CA HIS A 41 -10.30 -0.53 -9.68
C HIS A 41 -9.20 -0.67 -8.62
N PHE A 42 -9.41 -1.48 -7.59
CA PHE A 42 -8.43 -1.76 -6.56
C PHE A 42 -8.39 -3.24 -6.23
N ALA A 43 -7.21 -3.83 -6.25
CA ALA A 43 -6.98 -5.21 -5.87
C ALA A 43 -5.67 -5.37 -5.11
N GLY A 44 -5.53 -6.44 -4.34
CA GLY A 44 -4.33 -6.64 -3.53
C GLY A 44 -4.02 -8.10 -3.28
N ILE A 45 -2.76 -8.37 -2.94
CA ILE A 45 -2.26 -9.65 -2.46
C ILE A 45 -1.44 -9.37 -1.21
N SER A 46 -1.74 -10.05 -0.10
CA SER A 46 -0.89 -10.00 1.10
C SER A 46 0.39 -10.79 0.87
N LEU A 47 1.53 -10.25 1.30
CA LEU A 47 2.82 -10.91 1.29
C LEU A 47 3.23 -11.41 2.68
N ASN A 48 2.57 -10.93 3.74
CA ASN A 48 2.71 -11.43 5.10
C ASN A 48 1.34 -11.61 5.77
N GLN A 49 1.33 -12.30 6.89
CA GLN A 49 0.13 -12.70 7.61
C GLN A 49 0.34 -12.68 9.12
N ILE A 50 -0.75 -12.80 9.87
CA ILE A 50 -0.72 -13.09 11.30
C ILE A 50 -0.38 -14.58 11.48
N PRO A 51 0.61 -14.94 12.28
CA PRO A 51 0.95 -16.34 12.53
C PRO A 51 -0.26 -17.14 13.01
N GLY A 52 -0.52 -18.28 12.35
CA GLY A 52 -1.64 -19.17 12.69
C GLY A 52 -3.04 -18.68 12.28
N ASP A 53 -3.17 -17.51 11.63
CA ASP A 53 -4.44 -16.98 11.15
C ASP A 53 -4.46 -16.82 9.63
N PRO A 54 -4.90 -17.85 8.88
CA PRO A 54 -4.99 -17.76 7.41
C PRO A 54 -6.09 -16.79 6.91
N GLU A 55 -7.05 -16.41 7.77
CA GLU A 55 -8.07 -15.44 7.43
C GLU A 55 -7.54 -13.99 7.45
N SER A 56 -6.39 -13.76 8.10
CA SER A 56 -5.75 -12.44 8.17
C SER A 56 -5.39 -11.85 6.81
N ILE A 57 -5.28 -12.67 5.77
CA ILE A 57 -4.93 -12.25 4.40
C ILE A 57 -6.11 -12.18 3.44
N LYS A 58 -7.34 -12.37 3.92
CA LYS A 58 -8.55 -12.41 3.08
C LYS A 58 -9.41 -11.16 3.24
N GLY A 59 -10.20 -10.89 2.20
CA GLY A 59 -11.25 -9.87 2.21
C GLY A 59 -10.77 -8.49 2.68
N ASN A 60 -11.47 -7.89 3.62
CA ASN A 60 -11.14 -6.57 4.16
C ASN A 60 -9.76 -6.47 4.82
N ASN A 61 -9.16 -7.61 5.21
CA ASN A 61 -7.82 -7.62 5.80
C ASN A 61 -6.73 -7.34 4.75
N VAL A 62 -6.93 -7.68 3.48
CA VAL A 62 -6.04 -7.28 2.37
C VAL A 62 -6.21 -5.81 2.05
N ARG A 63 -7.43 -5.32 2.12
CA ARG A 63 -7.79 -3.91 1.92
C ARG A 63 -7.36 -3.08 3.12
N GLY A 64 -7.12 -1.78 2.93
CA GLY A 64 -6.99 -0.85 4.05
C GLY A 64 -8.31 -0.73 4.82
N VAL A 65 -8.24 -0.78 6.13
CA VAL A 65 -9.38 -0.43 7.00
C VAL A 65 -9.13 0.97 7.49
N PHE A 66 -9.99 1.92 7.10
CA PHE A 66 -9.89 3.28 7.60
C PHE A 66 -10.28 3.32 9.09
N TRP A 67 -9.68 4.20 9.84
CA TRP A 67 -10.04 4.42 11.25
C TRP A 67 -11.46 4.93 11.41
N THR A 68 -11.93 5.67 10.41
CA THR A 68 -13.28 6.18 10.37
C THR A 68 -14.01 5.76 9.09
N LYS A 69 -15.31 5.81 9.12
CA LYS A 69 -16.21 5.65 7.97
C LYS A 69 -17.25 6.76 8.02
N PRO A 70 -17.75 7.26 6.88
CA PRO A 70 -18.87 8.18 6.89
C PRO A 70 -20.11 7.49 7.44
N SER A 71 -20.83 8.18 8.32
CA SER A 71 -22.17 7.79 8.77
C SER A 71 -23.24 8.33 7.81
N SER A 72 -24.48 7.89 7.99
CA SER A 72 -25.62 8.34 7.17
C SER A 72 -25.92 9.86 7.27
N ASP A 73 -25.44 10.51 8.34
CA ASP A 73 -25.57 11.95 8.55
C ASP A 73 -24.32 12.75 8.09
N GLY A 74 -23.39 12.08 7.39
CA GLY A 74 -22.17 12.70 6.86
C GLY A 74 -21.05 12.90 7.88
N LYS A 75 -21.23 12.49 9.13
CA LYS A 75 -20.17 12.54 10.16
C LYS A 75 -19.24 11.34 10.01
N GLU A 76 -18.00 11.51 10.46
CA GLU A 76 -17.06 10.40 10.60
C GLU A 76 -17.33 9.64 11.90
N VAL A 77 -17.49 8.32 11.78
CA VAL A 77 -17.63 7.41 12.93
C VAL A 77 -16.53 6.36 12.91
N SER A 78 -16.11 5.94 14.10
CA SER A 78 -15.11 4.89 14.24
C SER A 78 -15.56 3.59 13.59
N ARG A 79 -14.61 2.81 13.12
CA ARG A 79 -14.88 1.46 12.63
C ARG A 79 -15.02 0.47 13.77
N ASP A 80 -15.88 -0.51 13.57
CA ASP A 80 -16.17 -1.54 14.57
C ASP A 80 -14.98 -2.49 14.80
N LYS A 81 -14.14 -2.66 13.78
CA LYS A 81 -12.95 -3.52 13.85
C LYS A 81 -11.74 -2.80 13.26
N MET A 82 -10.70 -2.71 14.07
CA MET A 82 -9.38 -2.23 13.65
C MET A 82 -8.49 -3.41 13.29
N ILE A 83 -7.59 -3.19 12.34
CA ILE A 83 -6.56 -4.16 12.01
C ILE A 83 -5.32 -3.84 12.84
N GLU A 84 -4.85 -4.84 13.57
CA GLU A 84 -3.63 -4.75 14.37
C GLU A 84 -2.42 -5.03 13.48
N GLU A 85 -1.93 -3.99 12.80
CA GLU A 85 -0.84 -4.06 11.82
C GLU A 85 0.40 -4.78 12.37
N GLU A 86 0.70 -4.60 13.65
CA GLU A 86 1.88 -5.16 14.32
C GLU A 86 1.85 -6.69 14.47
N LYS A 87 0.70 -7.32 14.31
CA LYS A 87 0.55 -8.78 14.38
C LYS A 87 0.96 -9.50 13.08
N TYR A 88 1.14 -8.76 11.98
CA TYR A 88 1.51 -9.33 10.67
C TYR A 88 3.02 -9.60 10.57
N THR A 89 3.50 -10.56 11.34
CA THR A 89 4.93 -10.83 11.51
C THR A 89 5.47 -11.99 10.67
N GLN A 90 4.59 -12.78 10.05
CA GLN A 90 4.99 -13.95 9.27
C GLN A 90 4.90 -13.66 7.77
N PHE A 91 6.04 -13.75 7.06
CA PHE A 91 6.04 -13.74 5.59
C PHE A 91 5.39 -15.03 5.07
N ILE A 92 4.61 -14.94 3.99
CA ILE A 92 3.88 -16.08 3.42
C ILE A 92 4.85 -17.02 2.71
N ASP A 93 4.90 -18.29 3.14
CA ASP A 93 5.85 -19.28 2.64
C ASP A 93 5.76 -19.53 1.13
N GLU A 94 4.57 -19.41 0.55
CA GLU A 94 4.33 -19.57 -0.88
C GLU A 94 5.18 -18.60 -1.73
N TYR A 95 5.57 -17.44 -1.16
CA TYR A 95 6.35 -16.41 -1.85
C TYR A 95 7.81 -16.34 -1.41
N LYS A 96 8.28 -17.27 -0.56
CA LYS A 96 9.64 -17.25 0.02
C LYS A 96 10.77 -17.25 -1.02
N ASP A 97 10.53 -17.89 -2.17
CA ASP A 97 11.50 -17.98 -3.28
C ASP A 97 11.36 -16.82 -4.28
N THR A 98 10.72 -15.73 -3.88
CA THR A 98 10.63 -14.50 -4.64
C THR A 98 11.52 -13.41 -4.04
N TYR A 99 11.90 -12.43 -4.86
CA TYR A 99 12.68 -11.28 -4.40
C TYR A 99 11.95 -10.44 -3.33
N PHE A 100 10.64 -10.58 -3.21
CA PHE A 100 9.88 -9.94 -2.12
C PHE A 100 10.28 -10.43 -0.74
N LYS A 101 10.75 -11.67 -0.59
CA LYS A 101 11.30 -12.16 0.67
C LYS A 101 12.54 -11.37 1.08
N THR A 102 13.48 -11.17 0.15
CA THR A 102 14.68 -10.34 0.38
C THR A 102 14.30 -8.91 0.75
N VAL A 103 13.35 -8.31 0.03
CA VAL A 103 12.85 -6.96 0.31
C VAL A 103 12.25 -6.87 1.72
N TYR A 104 11.43 -7.85 2.09
CA TYR A 104 10.81 -7.93 3.41
C TYR A 104 11.87 -8.00 4.51
N GLU A 105 12.88 -8.86 4.36
CA GLU A 105 13.96 -9.04 5.34
C GLU A 105 14.80 -7.77 5.48
N GLU A 106 15.19 -7.15 4.38
CA GLU A 106 15.99 -5.92 4.41
C GLU A 106 15.22 -4.75 5.07
N LEU A 107 13.94 -4.59 4.74
CA LEU A 107 13.12 -3.56 5.37
C LEU A 107 12.85 -3.85 6.85
N SER A 108 12.68 -5.12 7.23
CA SER A 108 12.46 -5.53 8.64
C SER A 108 13.66 -5.23 9.55
N LYS A 109 14.88 -5.11 8.99
CA LYS A 109 16.06 -4.69 9.76
C LYS A 109 15.99 -3.22 10.20
N LYS A 110 15.28 -2.40 9.44
CA LYS A 110 15.22 -0.94 9.66
C LYS A 110 13.88 -0.46 10.22
N TYR A 111 12.79 -1.17 9.91
CA TYR A 111 11.43 -0.76 10.24
C TYR A 111 10.66 -1.90 10.92
N LYS A 112 9.81 -1.56 11.87
CA LYS A 112 8.77 -2.48 12.35
C LYS A 112 7.66 -2.52 11.29
N LEU A 113 7.65 -3.58 10.47
CA LEU A 113 6.67 -3.72 9.40
C LEU A 113 5.33 -4.21 9.94
N GLY A 114 4.26 -3.61 9.44
CA GLY A 114 2.90 -4.13 9.54
C GLY A 114 2.54 -5.00 8.34
N ARG A 115 1.34 -4.84 7.80
CA ARG A 115 0.92 -5.56 6.59
C ARG A 115 1.73 -5.14 5.38
N VAL A 116 2.34 -6.13 4.74
CA VAL A 116 3.04 -5.95 3.47
C VAL A 116 2.18 -6.52 2.34
N ARG A 117 1.90 -5.71 1.34
CA ARG A 117 0.93 -6.03 0.29
C ARG A 117 1.45 -5.62 -1.09
N LEU A 118 1.14 -6.43 -2.08
CA LEU A 118 1.20 -6.03 -3.48
C LEU A 118 -0.17 -5.44 -3.82
N LEU A 119 -0.21 -4.20 -4.26
CA LEU A 119 -1.46 -3.48 -4.56
C LEU A 119 -1.51 -3.12 -6.03
N LEU A 120 -2.67 -3.36 -6.64
CA LEU A 120 -2.98 -2.91 -7.99
C LEU A 120 -3.93 -1.72 -7.90
N LYS A 121 -3.58 -0.67 -8.63
CA LYS A 121 -4.43 0.46 -8.92
C LYS A 121 -4.64 0.55 -10.42
N GLU A 122 -5.87 0.44 -10.87
CA GLU A 122 -6.17 0.48 -12.30
C GLU A 122 -6.04 1.89 -12.88
N PRO A 123 -5.73 2.01 -14.19
CA PRO A 123 -5.70 3.29 -14.89
C PRO A 123 -7.03 4.04 -14.77
N ARG A 124 -6.96 5.37 -14.73
CA ARG A 124 -8.14 6.27 -14.65
C ARG A 124 -9.00 6.06 -13.42
N SER A 125 -8.40 5.58 -12.35
CA SER A 125 -9.07 5.40 -11.06
C SER A 125 -8.33 6.14 -9.97
N THR A 126 -9.06 6.49 -8.92
CA THR A 126 -8.52 7.19 -7.75
C THR A 126 -9.12 6.59 -6.48
N LEU A 127 -8.36 6.60 -5.40
CA LEU A 127 -8.90 6.38 -4.07
C LEU A 127 -9.52 7.68 -3.56
N SER A 128 -10.58 7.57 -2.77
CA SER A 128 -11.13 8.73 -2.07
C SER A 128 -10.10 9.33 -1.12
N TRP A 129 -10.29 10.60 -0.77
CA TRP A 129 -9.56 11.22 0.30
C TRP A 129 -9.70 10.39 1.58
N HIS A 130 -8.58 10.10 2.21
CA HIS A 130 -8.56 9.34 3.45
C HIS A 130 -7.30 9.67 4.23
N ARG A 131 -7.29 9.24 5.47
CA ARG A 131 -6.16 9.36 6.37
C ARG A 131 -5.73 7.95 6.78
N ASP A 132 -4.47 7.65 6.58
CA ASP A 132 -3.87 6.44 7.14
C ASP A 132 -3.41 6.71 8.58
N PRO A 133 -3.59 5.75 9.49
CA PRO A 133 -3.17 5.92 10.89
C PRO A 133 -1.65 5.79 11.09
N GLU A 134 -0.97 5.03 10.24
CA GLU A 134 0.47 4.80 10.30
C GLU A 134 1.17 5.24 9.01
N PRO A 135 2.48 5.60 9.07
CA PRO A 135 3.29 5.84 7.90
C PRO A 135 3.27 4.65 6.96
N ARG A 136 3.25 4.93 5.66
CA ARG A 136 3.25 3.89 4.63
C ARG A 136 4.57 3.88 3.87
N LEU A 137 5.18 2.68 3.78
CA LEU A 137 6.28 2.44 2.86
C LEU A 137 5.72 2.09 1.48
N HIS A 138 6.20 2.78 0.45
CA HIS A 138 5.83 2.53 -0.94
C HIS A 138 7.06 2.22 -1.78
N ILE A 139 6.95 1.18 -2.61
CA ILE A 139 7.94 0.82 -3.63
C ILE A 139 7.17 0.66 -4.95
N PRO A 140 7.14 1.67 -5.81
CA PRO A 140 6.49 1.55 -7.10
C PRO A 140 7.21 0.51 -7.97
N ILE A 141 6.47 -0.48 -8.49
CA ILE A 141 7.01 -1.56 -9.32
C ILE A 141 6.68 -1.31 -10.79
N ILE A 142 5.43 -0.92 -11.05
CA ILE A 142 4.93 -0.55 -12.38
C ILE A 142 4.17 0.75 -12.24
N THR A 143 4.55 1.77 -12.99
CA THR A 143 3.92 3.09 -12.93
C THR A 143 4.14 3.84 -14.26
N ASN A 144 3.49 4.98 -14.41
CA ASN A 144 3.69 5.91 -15.53
C ASN A 144 3.60 7.36 -15.00
N PRO A 145 4.03 8.37 -15.77
CA PRO A 145 4.03 9.77 -15.32
C PRO A 145 2.67 10.32 -14.88
N GLY A 146 1.57 9.69 -15.30
CA GLY A 146 0.21 10.08 -14.88
C GLY A 146 -0.23 9.45 -13.54
N CYS A 147 0.56 8.55 -12.97
CA CYS A 147 0.32 8.00 -11.63
C CYS A 147 0.88 8.98 -10.60
N ILE A 148 0.00 9.79 -10.04
CA ILE A 148 0.34 10.86 -9.11
C ILE A 148 -0.27 10.53 -7.75
N MET A 149 0.51 10.67 -6.70
CA MET A 149 0.05 10.68 -5.31
C MET A 149 -0.10 12.14 -4.86
N VAL A 150 -1.15 12.46 -4.13
CA VAL A 150 -1.33 13.79 -3.52
C VAL A 150 -1.42 13.64 -2.02
N ILE A 151 -0.55 14.34 -1.31
CA ILE A 151 -0.54 14.43 0.15
C ILE A 151 -0.46 15.90 0.52
N ASP A 152 -1.39 16.37 1.35
CA ASP A 152 -1.45 17.75 1.84
C ASP A 152 -1.24 18.82 0.73
N ASN A 153 -1.98 18.67 -0.37
CA ASN A 153 -1.91 19.49 -1.58
C ASN A 153 -0.60 19.42 -2.39
N VAL A 154 0.32 18.54 -2.03
CA VAL A 154 1.54 18.26 -2.80
C VAL A 154 1.31 17.06 -3.70
N ALA A 155 1.36 17.26 -5.01
CA ALA A 155 1.23 16.22 -6.03
C ALA A 155 2.61 15.70 -6.44
N LYS A 156 2.83 14.40 -6.38
CA LYS A 156 4.12 13.79 -6.74
C LYS A 156 3.96 12.47 -7.48
N HIS A 157 4.75 12.31 -8.54
CA HIS A 157 5.00 11.03 -9.17
C HIS A 157 6.18 10.33 -8.48
N MET A 158 6.00 9.07 -8.10
CA MET A 158 7.06 8.22 -7.57
C MET A 158 7.45 7.22 -8.67
N PRO A 159 8.69 7.30 -9.23
CA PRO A 159 9.08 6.43 -10.35
C PRO A 159 9.28 4.98 -9.91
N ALA A 160 9.04 4.06 -10.84
CA ALA A 160 9.34 2.63 -10.66
C ALA A 160 10.82 2.35 -10.94
N ASP A 161 11.69 2.83 -10.07
CA ASP A 161 13.14 2.72 -10.15
C ASP A 161 13.77 1.92 -9.00
N GLY A 162 12.93 1.29 -8.17
CA GLY A 162 13.33 0.53 -6.99
C GLY A 162 13.50 1.36 -5.73
N SER A 163 13.27 2.67 -5.79
CA SER A 163 13.33 3.55 -4.61
C SER A 163 12.23 3.24 -3.62
N VAL A 164 12.57 3.36 -2.33
CA VAL A 164 11.64 3.23 -1.21
C VAL A 164 11.22 4.63 -0.75
N TRP A 165 9.93 4.82 -0.53
CA TRP A 165 9.35 6.06 -0.08
C TRP A 165 8.56 5.86 1.20
N ILE A 166 8.75 6.73 2.19
CA ILE A 166 7.83 6.87 3.32
C ILE A 166 6.86 8.00 3.00
N LEU A 167 5.57 7.70 3.12
CA LEU A 167 4.51 8.68 2.97
C LEU A 167 3.98 9.08 4.34
N SER A 168 3.78 10.39 4.53
CA SER A 168 3.20 10.94 5.74
C SER A 168 1.71 10.58 5.86
N LEU A 169 1.16 10.80 7.05
CA LEU A 169 -0.18 10.35 7.47
C LEU A 169 -1.29 11.36 7.20
N ILE A 170 -0.95 12.57 6.79
CA ILE A 170 -1.87 13.69 6.78
C ILE A 170 -2.42 13.90 5.36
N HIS A 171 -3.62 13.40 5.09
CA HIS A 171 -4.38 13.61 3.86
C HIS A 171 -3.75 13.03 2.57
N ILE A 172 -4.05 11.77 2.29
CA ILE A 172 -3.74 11.16 1.00
C ILE A 172 -4.95 11.30 0.07
N SER A 173 -4.75 11.90 -1.09
CA SER A 173 -5.69 11.82 -2.21
C SER A 173 -4.95 11.63 -3.52
N GLU A 174 -5.59 11.00 -4.47
CA GLU A 174 -5.15 10.99 -5.86
C GLU A 174 -6.06 11.93 -6.65
N PRO A 175 -5.53 12.88 -7.41
CA PRO A 175 -6.34 13.82 -8.15
C PRO A 175 -7.15 13.11 -9.23
N THR A 176 -8.42 13.42 -9.28
CA THR A 176 -9.23 13.17 -10.47
C THR A 176 -8.73 14.05 -11.61
N ARG A 177 -8.45 13.48 -12.78
CA ARG A 177 -8.24 14.29 -13.98
C ARG A 177 -9.44 15.23 -14.16
N PRO A 178 -9.23 16.53 -14.47
CA PRO A 178 -10.31 17.39 -14.91
C PRO A 178 -11.01 16.70 -16.10
N ARG A 179 -12.33 16.67 -16.09
CA ARG A 179 -13.09 16.31 -17.28
C ARG A 179 -12.71 17.34 -18.33
N SER A 180 -12.16 16.89 -19.45
CA SER A 180 -12.07 17.73 -20.64
C SER A 180 -13.50 18.14 -20.99
N ILE A 181 -13.76 19.43 -20.98
CA ILE A 181 -14.95 20.04 -21.54
C ILE A 181 -14.88 19.91 -23.07
#